data_c8741bf09dd38551183078db3fe83b54
#
_entry.id   c8741bf09dd38551183078db3fe83b54
#
_cell.length_a   1.000
_cell.length_b   1.000
_cell.length_c   1.000
_cell.angle_alpha   90.00
_cell.angle_beta   90.00
_cell.angle_gamma   90.00
#
_symmetry.space_group_name_H-M   'P 1'
#
loop_
_entity.id
_entity.type
_entity.pdbx_description
1 polymer ?
#
loop_
_entity_poly.entity_id
_entity_poly.type
_entity_poly.pdbx_seq_one_letter_code
_entity_poly.pdbx_strand_id
1 'polypeptide(L)'
;MEKVILIHGSGHKADSWQKTISYLDHQEDILCPELSAILNGREASFPNIRAAFAQYCAQAGGPVHLCGLSLGGILALDYAL
;
A
#
# COMPACT_ATOMS: atom_id res chain seq x y z
N MET A 1 -5.81 -16.77 -3.69
CA MET A 1 -6.70 -15.84 -2.97
C MET A 1 -6.28 -14.42 -3.21
N GLU A 2 -7.23 -13.53 -3.44
CA GLU A 2 -6.93 -12.14 -3.74
C GLU A 2 -6.52 -11.39 -2.47
N LYS A 3 -5.54 -10.51 -2.59
CA LYS A 3 -5.08 -9.68 -1.49
C LYS A 3 -5.68 -8.28 -1.58
N VAL A 4 -5.86 -7.64 -0.43
CA VAL A 4 -6.27 -6.24 -0.34
C VAL A 4 -5.09 -5.45 0.21
N ILE A 5 -4.67 -4.43 -0.52
CA ILE A 5 -3.56 -3.58 -0.09
C ILE A 5 -4.12 -2.23 0.32
N LEU A 6 -3.92 -1.86 1.59
CA LEU A 6 -4.34 -0.58 2.15
C LEU A 6 -3.13 0.35 2.18
N ILE A 7 -3.26 1.51 1.54
CA ILE A 7 -2.13 2.42 1.33
C ILE A 7 -2.38 3.72 2.07
N HIS A 8 -1.51 4.04 3.03
CA HIS A 8 -1.65 5.25 3.84
C HIS A 8 -1.29 6.51 3.06
N GLY A 9 -1.73 7.67 3.58
CA GLY A 9 -1.43 8.95 2.95
C GLY A 9 -0.11 9.54 3.40
N SER A 10 0.26 10.64 2.75
CA SER A 10 1.46 11.41 3.12
C SER A 10 1.29 11.95 4.55
N GLY A 11 2.33 11.82 5.36
CA GLY A 11 2.28 12.23 6.77
C GLY A 11 1.59 11.23 7.68
N HIS A 12 1.04 10.15 7.13
CA HIS A 12 0.44 9.06 7.90
C HIS A 12 1.36 7.86 7.89
N LYS A 13 0.99 6.86 8.66
CA LYS A 13 1.71 5.58 8.72
C LYS A 13 0.75 4.44 8.45
N ALA A 14 1.32 3.26 8.21
CA ALA A 14 0.52 2.06 7.97
C ALA A 14 -0.45 1.79 9.13
N ASP A 15 -0.07 2.10 10.36
CA ASP A 15 -0.92 1.87 11.53
C ASP A 15 -2.19 2.73 11.53
N SER A 16 -2.29 3.75 10.68
CA SER A 16 -3.53 4.52 10.54
C SER A 16 -4.70 3.67 10.05
N TRP A 17 -4.42 2.51 9.46
CA TRP A 17 -5.44 1.57 9.00
C TRP A 17 -5.88 0.55 10.07
N GLN A 18 -5.24 0.53 11.24
CA GLN A 18 -5.48 -0.51 12.24
C GLN A 18 -6.94 -0.62 12.66
N LYS A 19 -7.59 0.51 12.88
CA LYS A 19 -8.99 0.51 13.29
C LYS A 19 -9.88 -0.07 12.19
N THR A 20 -9.62 0.30 10.94
CA THR A 20 -10.35 -0.23 9.79
C THR A 20 -10.14 -1.73 9.67
N ILE A 21 -8.90 -2.18 9.77
CA ILE A 21 -8.56 -3.60 9.65
C ILE A 21 -9.29 -4.40 10.73
N SER A 22 -9.43 -3.85 11.94
CA SER A 22 -10.08 -4.56 13.05
C SER A 22 -11.54 -4.91 12.79
N TYR A 23 -12.18 -4.22 11.84
CA TYR A 23 -13.59 -4.47 11.49
C TYR A 23 -13.73 -5.38 10.26
N LEU A 24 -12.62 -5.81 9.66
CA LEU A 24 -12.66 -6.59 8.41
C LEU A 24 -12.47 -8.08 8.69
N ASP A 25 -13.14 -8.90 7.87
CA ASP A 25 -12.93 -10.34 7.87
C ASP A 25 -11.69 -10.67 7.03
N HIS A 26 -11.16 -11.88 7.20
CA HIS A 26 -10.02 -12.37 6.39
C HIS A 26 -8.81 -11.45 6.47
N GLN A 27 -8.45 -11.04 7.70
CA GLN A 27 -7.36 -10.09 7.91
C GLN A 27 -6.02 -10.61 7.38
N GLU A 28 -5.87 -11.92 7.25
CA GLU A 28 -4.67 -12.53 6.69
C GLU A 28 -4.43 -12.18 5.22
N ASP A 29 -5.47 -11.73 4.51
CA ASP A 29 -5.37 -11.33 3.11
C ASP A 29 -5.18 -9.82 2.95
N ILE A 30 -5.06 -9.09 4.06
CA ILE A 30 -4.91 -7.64 4.04
C ILE A 30 -3.45 -7.29 4.24
N LEU A 31 -2.91 -6.51 3.30
CA LEU A 31 -1.55 -6.00 3.36
C LEU A 31 -1.61 -4.49 3.57
N CYS A 32 -0.75 -3.99 4.45
CA CYS A 32 -0.73 -2.56 4.78
C CYS A 32 0.73 -2.10 4.85
N PRO A 33 1.36 -1.84 3.69
CA PRO A 33 2.77 -1.50 3.68
C PRO A 33 3.02 -0.11 4.28
N GLU A 34 4.14 0.01 4.98
CA GLU A 34 4.65 1.30 5.42
C GLU A 34 5.49 1.86 4.28
N LEU A 35 5.03 2.96 3.66
CA LEU A 35 5.70 3.48 2.45
C LEU A 35 7.17 3.84 2.70
N SER A 36 7.48 4.39 3.88
CA SER A 36 8.87 4.69 4.22
C SER A 36 9.73 3.43 4.31
N ALA A 37 9.15 2.33 4.75
CA ALA A 37 9.88 1.06 4.87
C ALA A 37 10.15 0.43 3.51
N ILE A 38 9.18 0.46 2.59
CA ILE A 38 9.38 -0.14 1.27
C ILE A 38 10.33 0.66 0.40
N LEU A 39 10.59 1.92 0.72
CA LEU A 39 11.61 2.71 0.05
C LEU A 39 13.00 2.14 0.28
N ASN A 40 13.21 1.46 1.40
CA ASN A 40 14.46 0.78 1.71
C ASN A 40 15.69 1.71 1.63
N GLY A 41 15.57 2.89 2.26
CA GLY A 41 16.66 3.85 2.31
C GLY A 41 16.76 4.78 1.13
N ARG A 42 15.93 4.60 0.10
CA ARG A 42 15.90 5.52 -1.04
C ARG A 42 15.26 6.84 -0.66
N GLU A 43 15.61 7.90 -1.39
CA GLU A 43 14.99 9.19 -1.19
C GLU A 43 13.47 9.12 -1.39
N ALA A 44 12.71 9.85 -0.57
CA ALA A 44 11.24 9.83 -0.61
C ALA A 44 10.70 10.74 -1.73
N SER A 45 11.14 10.51 -2.96
CA SER A 45 10.60 11.17 -4.14
C SER A 45 9.44 10.33 -4.70
N PHE A 46 8.54 10.97 -5.44
CA PHE A 46 7.43 10.23 -6.04
C PHE A 46 7.89 9.11 -6.97
N PRO A 47 8.89 9.32 -7.86
CA PRO A 47 9.39 8.22 -8.68
C PRO A 47 9.89 7.02 -7.88
N ASN A 48 10.57 7.27 -6.76
CA ASN A 48 11.07 6.19 -5.92
C ASN A 48 9.94 5.47 -5.18
N ILE A 49 8.97 6.23 -4.67
CA ILE A 49 7.80 5.64 -4.00
C ILE A 49 7.01 4.80 -5.00
N ARG A 50 6.81 5.32 -6.19
CA ARG A 50 6.08 4.63 -7.25
C ARG A 50 6.75 3.30 -7.62
N ALA A 51 8.07 3.31 -7.80
CA ALA A 51 8.82 2.12 -8.14
C ALA A 51 8.78 1.08 -7.00
N ALA A 52 8.94 1.55 -5.76
CA ALA A 52 8.90 0.68 -4.60
C ALA A 52 7.51 0.04 -4.44
N PHE A 53 6.47 0.82 -4.66
CA PHE A 53 5.10 0.32 -4.56
C PHE A 53 4.80 -0.71 -5.64
N ALA A 54 5.25 -0.47 -6.88
CA ALA A 54 5.07 -1.43 -7.97
C ALA A 54 5.74 -2.76 -7.65
N GLN A 55 6.95 -2.74 -7.09
CA GLN A 55 7.64 -3.95 -6.66
C GLN A 55 6.87 -4.67 -5.55
N TYR A 56 6.35 -3.90 -4.60
CA TYR A 56 5.57 -4.47 -3.50
C TYR A 56 4.34 -5.21 -4.03
N CYS A 57 3.60 -4.59 -4.94
CA CYS A 57 2.41 -5.20 -5.53
C CYS A 57 2.76 -6.46 -6.33
N ALA A 58 3.86 -6.42 -7.07
CA ALA A 58 4.30 -7.58 -7.85
C ALA A 58 4.61 -8.79 -6.96
N GLN A 59 5.09 -8.54 -5.75
CA GLN A 59 5.43 -9.61 -4.81
C GLN A 59 4.22 -10.16 -4.07
N ALA A 60 3.06 -9.55 -4.21
CA ALA A 60 1.86 -10.03 -3.54
C ALA A 60 1.37 -11.39 -4.07
N GLY A 61 1.82 -11.78 -5.26
CA GLY A 61 1.62 -13.15 -5.74
C GLY A 61 0.25 -13.44 -6.34
N GLY A 62 -0.46 -12.43 -6.84
CA GLY A 62 -1.76 -12.65 -7.47
C GLY A 62 -2.53 -11.36 -7.63
N PRO A 63 -3.81 -11.44 -7.99
CA PRO A 63 -4.65 -10.25 -8.11
C PRO A 63 -4.73 -9.50 -6.78
N VAL A 64 -4.72 -8.17 -6.84
CA VAL A 64 -4.81 -7.33 -5.66
C VAL A 64 -5.92 -6.30 -5.82
N HIS A 65 -6.56 -5.96 -4.71
CA HIS A 65 -7.48 -4.84 -4.62
C HIS A 65 -6.76 -3.72 -3.88
N LEU A 66 -6.85 -2.51 -4.40
CA LEU A 66 -6.11 -1.37 -3.84
C LEU A 66 -7.09 -0.37 -3.22
N CYS A 67 -6.78 0.06 -2.01
CA CYS A 67 -7.53 1.11 -1.33
C CYS A 67 -6.53 2.11 -0.77
N GLY A 68 -6.54 3.32 -1.28
CA GLY A 68 -5.56 4.33 -0.91
C GLY A 68 -6.19 5.60 -0.39
N LEU A 69 -5.50 6.26 0.54
CA LEU A 69 -5.91 7.52 1.12
C LEU A 69 -4.89 8.60 0.73
N SER A 70 -5.35 9.69 0.13
CA SER A 70 -4.49 10.83 -0.27
C SER A 70 -3.38 10.35 -1.21
N LEU A 71 -2.11 10.45 -0.83
CA LEU A 71 -0.99 9.94 -1.64
C LEU A 71 -1.18 8.45 -1.98
N GLY A 72 -1.70 7.67 -1.03
CA GLY A 72 -2.00 6.27 -1.27
C GLY A 72 -3.02 6.07 -2.38
N GLY A 73 -4.00 6.96 -2.48
CA GLY A 73 -4.97 6.93 -3.57
C GLY A 73 -4.34 7.20 -4.92
N ILE A 74 -3.39 8.14 -4.98
CA ILE A 74 -2.66 8.44 -6.21
C ILE A 74 -1.83 7.24 -6.64
N LEU A 75 -1.15 6.58 -5.69
CA LEU A 75 -0.35 5.39 -5.99
C LEU A 75 -1.23 4.24 -6.48
N ALA A 76 -2.40 4.05 -5.86
CA ALA A 76 -3.32 3.01 -6.26
C ALA A 76 -3.79 3.22 -7.70
N LEU A 77 -4.19 4.44 -8.03
CA LEU A 77 -4.65 4.78 -9.37
C LEU A 77 -3.53 4.63 -10.39
N ASP A 78 -2.34 5.12 -10.08
CA ASP A 78 -1.18 5.03 -10.98
C ASP A 78 -0.83 3.57 -11.27
N TYR A 79 -0.83 2.73 -10.26
CA TYR A 79 -0.49 1.32 -10.44
C TYR A 79 -1.56 0.58 -11.26
N ALA A 80 -2.83 0.91 -11.04
CA ALA A 80 -3.94 0.24 -11.72
C ALA A 80 -4.04 0.60 -13.21
N LEU A 81 -3.52 1.76 -13.57
CA LEU A 81 -3.53 2.21 -14.97
C LEU A 81 -2.30 1.72 -15.70
#